data_972271f4c05b55ef62cb99526574d057
#
_entry.id   972271f4c05b55ef62cb99526574d057
#
_cell.length_a   1.000
_cell.length_b   1.000
_cell.length_c   1.000
_cell.angle_alpha   90.00
_cell.angle_beta   90.00
_cell.angle_gamma   90.00
#
_symmetry.space_group_name_H-M   'P 1'
#
loop_
_entity.id
_entity.type
_entity.pdbx_description
1 polymer ?
#
loop_
_entity_poly.entity_id
_entity_poly.type
_entity_poly.pdbx_seq_one_letter_code
_entity_poly.pdbx_strand_id
1 'polypeptide(L)'
;LLIGRFLVRVQVRELLQLSLEAQMANYSLTKSWQNNPVAARIIRLFLGVTFIYGGWNKATDPGFLDPKSAHYIGAQIAGYLDTSPISIFLQPMIDHATIFGWAIILTEFAIGFATLTGIALELAALGGFFLSISLWLTATWTVKPYFLGSDTAYAILWLALFFLVRKNTKGRHVVALLPNLRDRRELLRLSGVAIASVAATFLGRRFPNSNPTPETGSTIVKTIDFPVGSNMPFQSANGTSAILFRTNSGVFAYSRICTHQGCAVGYDENRTLLICPCHGAQFDPNNDGAAISGPTKIALPKIKVAIRGVHIVEI
;
A
#
# COMPACT_ATOMS: atom_id res chain seq x y z
N LEU A 1 -20.44 6.79 -54.73
CA LEU A 1 -18.98 6.61 -54.91
C LEU A 1 -18.14 7.69 -54.27
N LEU A 2 -18.53 9.00 -54.28
CA LEU A 2 -17.81 10.11 -53.70
C LEU A 2 -17.79 10.12 -52.15
N ILE A 3 -18.90 9.77 -51.48
CA ILE A 3 -19.03 9.70 -50.02
C ILE A 3 -18.15 8.61 -49.41
N GLY A 4 -18.07 7.43 -50.06
CA GLY A 4 -17.22 6.32 -49.61
C GLY A 4 -15.73 6.67 -49.64
N ARG A 5 -15.27 7.37 -50.68
CA ARG A 5 -13.87 7.84 -50.76
C ARG A 5 -13.54 8.91 -49.74
N PHE A 6 -14.50 9.75 -49.35
CA PHE A 6 -14.32 10.79 -48.32
C PHE A 6 -14.20 10.13 -46.93
N LEU A 7 -15.08 9.20 -46.58
CA LEU A 7 -15.05 8.48 -45.29
C LEU A 7 -13.77 7.67 -45.12
N VAL A 8 -13.31 6.97 -46.16
CA VAL A 8 -12.05 6.22 -46.12
C VAL A 8 -10.85 7.18 -45.91
N ARG A 9 -10.84 8.33 -46.56
CA ARG A 9 -9.77 9.32 -46.36
C ARG A 9 -9.75 9.91 -44.94
N VAL A 10 -10.90 10.16 -44.32
CA VAL A 10 -11.01 10.62 -42.94
C VAL A 10 -10.46 9.54 -41.99
N GLN A 11 -10.92 8.30 -42.15
CA GLN A 11 -10.51 7.17 -41.30
C GLN A 11 -9.01 6.87 -41.41
N VAL A 12 -8.43 6.90 -42.61
CA VAL A 12 -6.97 6.74 -42.81
C VAL A 12 -6.19 7.88 -42.18
N ARG A 13 -6.71 9.12 -42.27
CA ARG A 13 -6.07 10.29 -41.66
C ARG A 13 -6.05 10.22 -40.13
N GLU A 14 -7.14 9.77 -39.51
CA GLU A 14 -7.24 9.54 -38.05
C GLU A 14 -6.30 8.41 -37.62
N LEU A 15 -6.25 7.28 -38.32
CA LEU A 15 -5.34 6.18 -38.02
C LEU A 15 -3.86 6.59 -38.15
N LEU A 16 -3.51 7.37 -39.18
CA LEU A 16 -2.18 7.93 -39.35
C LEU A 16 -1.83 8.91 -38.23
N GLN A 17 -2.77 9.72 -37.80
CA GLN A 17 -2.58 10.68 -36.72
C GLN A 17 -2.36 9.95 -35.39
N LEU A 18 -3.18 8.93 -35.09
CA LEU A 18 -3.01 8.07 -33.91
C LEU A 18 -1.68 7.31 -33.92
N SER A 19 -1.23 6.81 -35.07
CA SER A 19 0.06 6.13 -35.18
C SER A 19 1.24 7.08 -34.98
N LEU A 20 1.17 8.32 -35.50
CA LEU A 20 2.18 9.36 -35.30
C LEU A 20 2.23 9.82 -33.84
N GLU A 21 1.08 9.96 -33.19
CA GLU A 21 0.98 10.30 -31.77
C GLU A 21 1.57 9.20 -30.88
N ALA A 22 1.30 7.94 -31.19
CA ALA A 22 1.87 6.78 -30.50
C ALA A 22 3.39 6.69 -30.69
N GLN A 23 3.90 6.95 -31.91
CA GLN A 23 5.34 7.01 -32.19
C GLN A 23 6.01 8.18 -31.44
N MET A 24 5.38 9.35 -31.42
CA MET A 24 5.91 10.52 -30.68
C MET A 24 5.85 10.29 -29.16
N ALA A 25 4.86 9.59 -28.65
CA ALA A 25 4.77 9.20 -27.24
C ALA A 25 5.89 8.22 -26.85
N ASN A 26 6.12 7.18 -27.66
CA ASN A 26 7.22 6.24 -27.49
C ASN A 26 8.60 6.93 -27.53
N TYR A 27 8.81 7.82 -28.48
CA TYR A 27 10.04 8.60 -28.57
C TYR A 27 10.26 9.49 -27.34
N SER A 28 9.19 10.04 -26.79
CA SER A 28 9.25 10.87 -25.57
C SER A 28 9.58 10.07 -24.31
N LEU A 29 9.01 8.86 -24.16
CA LEU A 29 9.29 7.97 -23.03
C LEU A 29 10.74 7.47 -23.07
N THR A 30 11.20 6.96 -24.21
CA THR A 30 12.59 6.49 -24.38
C THR A 30 13.58 7.60 -24.14
N LYS A 31 13.33 8.80 -24.65
CA LYS A 31 14.17 9.97 -24.42
C LYS A 31 14.20 10.38 -22.95
N SER A 32 13.08 10.29 -22.23
CA SER A 32 13.05 10.54 -20.79
C SER A 32 13.93 9.56 -20.01
N TRP A 33 13.99 8.29 -20.42
CA TRP A 33 14.88 7.31 -19.80
C TRP A 33 16.33 7.50 -20.19
N GLN A 34 16.63 7.71 -21.47
CA GLN A 34 17.99 7.85 -22.01
C GLN A 34 18.71 9.09 -21.46
N ASN A 35 18.00 10.18 -21.26
CA ASN A 35 18.57 11.44 -20.76
C ASN A 35 18.94 11.42 -19.27
N ASN A 36 18.50 10.41 -18.51
CA ASN A 36 18.82 10.31 -17.09
C ASN A 36 20.06 9.42 -16.86
N PRO A 37 20.93 9.73 -15.89
CA PRO A 37 22.05 8.88 -15.51
C PRO A 37 21.56 7.50 -15.04
N VAL A 38 22.40 6.50 -15.17
CA VAL A 38 22.05 5.09 -14.82
C VAL A 38 21.52 4.99 -13.39
N ALA A 39 22.15 5.67 -12.43
CA ALA A 39 21.68 5.71 -11.03
C ALA A 39 20.22 6.20 -10.92
N ALA A 40 19.89 7.28 -11.63
CA ALA A 40 18.51 7.79 -11.63
C ALA A 40 17.52 6.80 -12.27
N ARG A 41 17.93 6.05 -13.29
CA ARG A 41 17.09 5.03 -13.93
C ARG A 41 16.80 3.88 -12.97
N ILE A 42 17.80 3.40 -12.23
CA ILE A 42 17.65 2.32 -11.25
C ILE A 42 16.69 2.75 -10.12
N ILE A 43 16.94 3.92 -9.52
CA ILE A 43 16.10 4.47 -8.45
C ILE A 43 14.67 4.68 -8.97
N ARG A 44 14.51 5.23 -10.15
CA ARG A 44 13.23 5.49 -10.80
C ARG A 44 12.42 4.21 -11.04
N LEU A 45 13.07 3.14 -11.52
CA LEU A 45 12.44 1.83 -11.71
C LEU A 45 11.97 1.26 -10.38
N PHE A 46 12.86 1.22 -9.40
CA PHE A 46 12.57 0.68 -8.07
C PHE A 46 11.41 1.43 -7.40
N LEU A 47 11.49 2.75 -7.29
CA LEU A 47 10.47 3.56 -6.63
C LEU A 47 9.13 3.53 -7.37
N GLY A 48 9.16 3.62 -8.71
CA GLY A 48 7.93 3.58 -9.51
C GLY A 48 7.18 2.26 -9.38
N VAL A 49 7.89 1.12 -9.46
CA VAL A 49 7.29 -0.21 -9.28
C VAL A 49 6.78 -0.39 -7.84
N THR A 50 7.56 0.04 -6.84
CA THR A 50 7.17 -0.08 -5.43
C THR A 50 5.88 0.70 -5.13
N PHE A 51 5.74 1.91 -5.67
CA PHE A 51 4.54 2.72 -5.42
C PHE A 51 3.32 2.17 -6.16
N ILE A 52 3.47 1.66 -7.38
CA ILE A 52 2.38 0.93 -8.06
C ILE A 52 1.97 -0.30 -7.27
N TYR A 53 2.95 -1.07 -6.76
CA TYR A 53 2.66 -2.23 -5.91
C TYR A 53 1.93 -1.84 -4.62
N GLY A 54 2.36 -0.76 -3.95
CA GLY A 54 1.71 -0.23 -2.75
C GLY A 54 0.24 0.15 -3.00
N GLY A 55 -0.01 0.90 -4.09
CA GLY A 55 -1.37 1.24 -4.52
C GLY A 55 -2.21 0.01 -4.87
N TRP A 56 -1.63 -0.95 -5.59
CA TRP A 56 -2.29 -2.20 -5.95
C TRP A 56 -2.68 -3.02 -4.72
N ASN A 57 -1.75 -3.20 -3.79
CA ASN A 57 -1.99 -3.95 -2.55
C ASN A 57 -3.17 -3.37 -1.75
N LYS A 58 -3.24 -2.04 -1.62
CA LYS A 58 -4.35 -1.35 -0.94
C LYS A 58 -5.66 -1.43 -1.75
N ALA A 59 -5.57 -1.32 -3.08
CA ALA A 59 -6.74 -1.40 -3.94
C ALA A 59 -7.38 -2.79 -3.95
N THR A 60 -6.57 -3.84 -3.88
CA THR A 60 -7.05 -5.24 -3.86
C THR A 60 -7.47 -5.72 -2.47
N ASP A 61 -7.08 -5.04 -1.38
CA ASP A 61 -7.52 -5.37 -0.03
C ASP A 61 -8.98 -4.90 0.18
N PRO A 62 -9.95 -5.84 0.32
CA PRO A 62 -11.35 -5.47 0.53
C PRO A 62 -11.54 -4.72 1.84
N GLY A 63 -10.73 -5.01 2.87
CA GLY A 63 -10.82 -4.43 4.20
C GLY A 63 -10.24 -3.02 4.31
N PHE A 64 -9.38 -2.59 3.39
CA PHE A 64 -8.68 -1.32 3.51
C PHE A 64 -9.62 -0.09 3.58
N LEU A 65 -10.74 -0.14 2.86
CA LEU A 65 -11.75 0.92 2.83
C LEU A 65 -13.05 0.56 3.59
N ASP A 66 -13.12 -0.60 4.23
CA ASP A 66 -14.30 -1.05 4.98
C ASP A 66 -14.17 -0.69 6.47
N PRO A 67 -15.01 0.22 7.01
CA PRO A 67 -14.97 0.60 8.43
C PRO A 67 -15.14 -0.55 9.42
N LYS A 68 -15.66 -1.70 8.99
CA LYS A 68 -15.85 -2.88 9.82
C LYS A 68 -14.62 -3.79 9.86
N SER A 69 -13.66 -3.56 9.00
CA SER A 69 -12.45 -4.38 8.87
C SER A 69 -11.36 -3.94 9.85
N ALA A 70 -10.62 -4.91 10.37
CA ALA A 70 -9.38 -4.64 11.12
C ALA A 70 -8.29 -3.98 10.24
N HIS A 71 -8.37 -4.13 8.90
CA HIS A 71 -7.46 -3.51 7.92
C HIS A 71 -7.87 -2.08 7.54
N TYR A 72 -8.99 -1.58 8.08
CA TYR A 72 -9.50 -0.27 7.74
C TYR A 72 -8.48 0.83 7.96
N ILE A 73 -8.29 1.67 6.97
CA ILE A 73 -7.34 2.79 7.05
C ILE A 73 -7.59 3.70 8.26
N GLY A 74 -8.86 3.93 8.62
CA GLY A 74 -9.22 4.71 9.81
C GLY A 74 -8.75 4.08 11.11
N ALA A 75 -8.84 2.75 11.24
CA ALA A 75 -8.33 2.02 12.40
C ALA A 75 -6.79 2.08 12.45
N GLN A 76 -6.12 2.01 11.30
CA GLN A 76 -4.66 2.18 11.22
C GLN A 76 -4.23 3.57 11.66
N ILE A 77 -4.89 4.64 11.15
CA ILE A 77 -4.57 6.03 11.52
C ILE A 77 -4.83 6.26 13.01
N ALA A 78 -5.95 5.75 13.54
CA ALA A 78 -6.26 5.84 14.97
C ALA A 78 -5.18 5.21 15.85
N GLY A 79 -4.60 4.08 15.39
CA GLY A 79 -3.50 3.41 16.10
C GLY A 79 -2.20 4.24 16.16
N TYR A 80 -2.04 5.26 15.34
CA TYR A 80 -0.85 6.12 15.34
C TYR A 80 -1.01 7.40 16.18
N LEU A 81 -2.22 7.74 16.65
CA LEU A 81 -2.48 9.01 17.37
C LEU A 81 -1.58 9.19 18.59
N ASP A 82 -1.38 8.14 19.38
CA ASP A 82 -0.60 8.24 20.63
C ASP A 82 0.91 8.29 20.41
N THR A 83 1.37 7.91 19.22
CA THR A 83 2.80 7.72 18.94
C THR A 83 3.34 8.70 17.91
N SER A 84 2.49 9.26 17.07
CA SER A 84 2.89 10.16 16.00
C SER A 84 3.12 11.59 16.49
N PRO A 85 4.24 12.23 16.12
CA PRO A 85 4.48 13.65 16.43
C PRO A 85 3.54 14.60 15.69
N ILE A 86 2.84 14.10 14.67
CA ILE A 86 1.88 14.87 13.84
C ILE A 86 0.43 14.44 14.09
N SER A 87 0.12 13.90 15.28
CA SER A 87 -1.20 13.41 15.66
C SER A 87 -2.32 14.44 15.45
N ILE A 88 -2.04 15.72 15.64
CA ILE A 88 -3.01 16.81 15.40
C ILE A 88 -3.54 16.85 13.97
N PHE A 89 -2.73 16.43 12.99
CA PHE A 89 -3.14 16.33 11.58
C PHE A 89 -3.84 15.01 11.27
N LEU A 90 -3.65 13.98 12.11
CA LEU A 90 -4.26 12.66 11.90
C LEU A 90 -5.72 12.62 12.36
N GLN A 91 -6.07 13.40 13.39
CA GLN A 91 -7.43 13.39 13.92
C GLN A 91 -8.50 13.74 12.87
N PRO A 92 -8.39 14.82 12.07
CA PRO A 92 -9.34 15.11 10.99
C PRO A 92 -9.36 14.03 9.88
N MET A 93 -8.24 13.32 9.70
CA MET A 93 -8.17 12.24 8.70
C MET A 93 -9.00 11.02 9.11
N ILE A 94 -9.18 10.77 10.40
CA ILE A 94 -10.01 9.66 10.91
C ILE A 94 -11.48 9.90 10.58
N ASP A 95 -11.97 11.13 10.74
CA ASP A 95 -13.36 11.49 10.49
C ASP A 95 -13.75 11.27 9.01
N HIS A 96 -12.77 11.31 8.11
CA HIS A 96 -12.93 11.13 6.67
C HIS A 96 -12.04 10.01 6.11
N ALA A 97 -11.74 8.99 6.91
CA ALA A 97 -10.72 7.99 6.62
C ALA A 97 -10.91 7.25 5.29
N THR A 98 -12.15 6.94 4.90
CA THR A 98 -12.44 6.31 3.61
C THR A 98 -12.03 7.21 2.43
N ILE A 99 -12.27 8.53 2.51
CA ILE A 99 -11.86 9.49 1.48
C ILE A 99 -10.33 9.57 1.41
N PHE A 100 -9.66 9.63 2.56
CA PHE A 100 -8.20 9.59 2.63
C PHE A 100 -7.63 8.29 2.09
N GLY A 101 -8.28 7.15 2.36
CA GLY A 101 -7.89 5.86 1.80
C GLY A 101 -7.93 5.85 0.27
N TRP A 102 -8.99 6.36 -0.34
CA TRP A 102 -9.06 6.55 -1.79
C TRP A 102 -7.97 7.49 -2.31
N ALA A 103 -7.75 8.61 -1.62
CA ALA A 103 -6.71 9.57 -1.98
C ALA A 103 -5.31 8.96 -1.93
N ILE A 104 -4.99 8.14 -0.91
CA ILE A 104 -3.71 7.45 -0.79
C ILE A 104 -3.51 6.49 -1.96
N ILE A 105 -4.49 5.62 -2.27
CA ILE A 105 -4.40 4.67 -3.39
C ILE A 105 -4.15 5.41 -4.71
N LEU A 106 -4.93 6.43 -5.00
CA LEU A 106 -4.79 7.21 -6.23
C LEU A 106 -3.45 7.93 -6.31
N THR A 107 -2.98 8.50 -5.19
CA THR A 107 -1.69 9.20 -5.11
C THR A 107 -0.52 8.25 -5.34
N GLU A 108 -0.54 7.04 -4.74
CA GLU A 108 0.50 6.03 -4.94
C GLU A 108 0.57 5.61 -6.42
N PHE A 109 -0.56 5.33 -7.06
CA PHE A 109 -0.60 5.04 -8.49
C PHE A 109 -0.11 6.22 -9.34
N ALA A 110 -0.57 7.43 -9.04
CA ALA A 110 -0.19 8.62 -9.80
C ALA A 110 1.32 8.88 -9.71
N ILE A 111 1.92 8.82 -8.52
CA ILE A 111 3.35 8.95 -8.31
C ILE A 111 4.10 7.82 -9.04
N GLY A 112 3.66 6.58 -8.90
CA GLY A 112 4.28 5.41 -9.54
C GLY A 112 4.27 5.51 -11.06
N PHE A 113 3.12 5.77 -11.69
CA PHE A 113 3.00 5.92 -13.13
C PHE A 113 3.76 7.16 -13.66
N ALA A 114 3.65 8.30 -12.98
CA ALA A 114 4.40 9.51 -13.34
C ALA A 114 5.92 9.25 -13.30
N THR A 115 6.38 8.52 -12.30
CA THR A 115 7.79 8.15 -12.15
C THR A 115 8.24 7.23 -13.27
N LEU A 116 7.50 6.16 -13.60
CA LEU A 116 7.89 5.23 -14.66
C LEU A 116 7.82 5.87 -16.05
N THR A 117 6.79 6.65 -16.33
CA THR A 117 6.63 7.32 -17.62
C THR A 117 7.53 8.55 -17.77
N GLY A 118 7.99 9.15 -16.66
CA GLY A 118 8.77 10.39 -16.65
C GLY A 118 7.94 11.64 -16.89
N ILE A 119 6.62 11.53 -16.76
CA ILE A 119 5.69 12.65 -16.83
C ILE A 119 5.76 13.39 -15.50
N ALA A 120 6.05 14.68 -15.52
CA ALA A 120 6.20 15.49 -14.30
C ALA A 120 7.14 14.84 -13.25
N LEU A 121 8.24 14.24 -13.67
CA LEU A 121 9.11 13.40 -12.83
C LEU A 121 9.65 14.11 -11.59
N GLU A 122 9.97 15.42 -11.69
CA GLU A 122 10.40 16.21 -10.52
C GLU A 122 9.28 16.36 -9.49
N LEU A 123 8.05 16.59 -9.95
CA LEU A 123 6.88 16.68 -9.08
C LEU A 123 6.55 15.32 -8.45
N ALA A 124 6.63 14.23 -9.23
CA ALA A 124 6.44 12.88 -8.73
C ALA A 124 7.48 12.52 -7.65
N ALA A 125 8.75 12.91 -7.85
CA ALA A 125 9.80 12.68 -6.87
C ALA A 125 9.56 13.47 -5.55
N LEU A 126 9.11 14.72 -5.65
CA LEU A 126 8.72 15.50 -4.47
C LEU A 126 7.49 14.90 -3.78
N GLY A 127 6.47 14.50 -4.54
CA GLY A 127 5.28 13.86 -4.00
C GLY A 127 5.61 12.57 -3.24
N GLY A 128 6.46 11.72 -3.84
CA GLY A 128 6.96 10.50 -3.20
C GLY A 128 7.77 10.77 -1.94
N PHE A 129 8.61 11.82 -1.95
CA PHE A 129 9.35 12.27 -0.77
C PHE A 129 8.41 12.68 0.36
N PHE A 130 7.46 13.57 0.10
CA PHE A 130 6.52 14.04 1.13
C PHE A 130 5.62 12.91 1.64
N LEU A 131 5.17 12.02 0.78
CA LEU A 131 4.39 10.85 1.19
C LEU A 131 5.22 9.93 2.10
N SER A 132 6.48 9.65 1.74
CA SER A 132 7.37 8.83 2.58
C SER A 132 7.69 9.49 3.92
N ILE A 133 7.91 10.81 3.96
CA ILE A 133 8.09 11.56 5.21
C ILE A 133 6.83 11.51 6.07
N SER A 134 5.64 11.68 5.47
CA SER A 134 4.38 11.59 6.22
C SER A 134 4.17 10.20 6.82
N LEU A 135 4.47 9.14 6.07
CA LEU A 135 4.43 7.76 6.58
C LEU A 135 5.45 7.54 7.70
N TRP A 136 6.65 8.06 7.57
CA TRP A 136 7.64 7.99 8.64
C TRP A 136 7.15 8.68 9.92
N LEU A 137 6.63 9.89 9.81
CA LEU A 137 6.11 10.65 10.96
C LEU A 137 4.86 10.01 11.57
N THR A 138 4.06 9.26 10.80
CA THR A 138 2.85 8.59 11.29
C THR A 138 3.15 7.18 11.78
N ALA A 139 3.57 6.31 10.89
CA ALA A 139 3.58 4.87 11.11
C ALA A 139 4.92 4.36 11.70
N THR A 140 6.06 4.94 11.30
CA THR A 140 7.39 4.43 11.69
C THR A 140 8.19 5.35 12.60
N TRP A 141 7.58 6.40 13.15
CA TRP A 141 8.26 7.36 14.05
C TRP A 141 8.89 6.71 15.28
N THR A 142 8.25 5.71 15.84
CA THR A 142 8.71 4.98 17.03
C THR A 142 9.78 3.94 16.75
N VAL A 143 10.02 3.60 15.46
CA VAL A 143 11.06 2.64 15.08
C VAL A 143 12.44 3.25 15.31
N LYS A 144 13.21 2.63 16.18
CA LYS A 144 14.57 3.05 16.53
C LYS A 144 15.57 1.91 16.28
N PRO A 145 16.70 2.21 15.71
CA PRO A 145 17.11 3.47 15.07
C PRO A 145 16.27 3.76 13.80
N TYR A 146 16.15 5.04 13.45
CA TYR A 146 15.25 5.53 12.38
C TYR A 146 15.42 4.83 11.01
N PHE A 147 16.61 4.31 10.70
CA PHE A 147 16.91 3.65 9.44
C PHE A 147 16.37 2.20 9.34
N LEU A 148 15.84 1.64 10.42
CA LEU A 148 15.16 0.34 10.38
C LEU A 148 13.76 0.44 9.77
N GLY A 149 13.17 1.63 9.76
CA GLY A 149 11.92 1.89 9.04
C GLY A 149 12.18 2.08 7.55
N SER A 150 11.40 1.41 6.70
CA SER A 150 11.53 1.54 5.23
C SER A 150 11.27 2.96 4.73
N ASP A 151 10.41 3.72 5.41
CA ASP A 151 9.93 5.04 4.95
C ASP A 151 11.04 6.07 4.85
N THR A 152 12.00 6.06 5.78
CA THR A 152 13.17 6.95 5.72
C THR A 152 14.09 6.64 4.56
N ALA A 153 14.27 5.35 4.23
CA ALA A 153 15.03 4.92 3.06
C ALA A 153 14.36 5.37 1.77
N TYR A 154 13.03 5.21 1.67
CA TYR A 154 12.26 5.71 0.53
C TYR A 154 12.35 7.23 0.42
N ALA A 155 12.21 7.96 1.52
CA ALA A 155 12.35 9.43 1.51
C ALA A 155 13.71 9.87 0.95
N ILE A 156 14.80 9.25 1.39
CA ILE A 156 16.15 9.55 0.89
C ILE A 156 16.28 9.23 -0.59
N LEU A 157 15.75 8.07 -1.04
CA LEU A 157 15.79 7.69 -2.46
C LEU A 157 14.97 8.65 -3.34
N TRP A 158 13.80 9.09 -2.88
CA TRP A 158 13.01 10.10 -3.59
C TRP A 158 13.74 11.43 -3.70
N LEU A 159 14.36 11.88 -2.62
CA LEU A 159 15.15 13.11 -2.61
C LEU A 159 16.37 13.01 -3.53
N ALA A 160 17.06 11.87 -3.51
CA ALA A 160 18.17 11.60 -4.43
C ALA A 160 17.71 11.63 -5.90
N LEU A 161 16.57 10.98 -6.21
CA LEU A 161 15.98 11.02 -7.54
C LEU A 161 15.67 12.45 -7.99
N PHE A 162 15.05 13.24 -7.12
CA PHE A 162 14.74 14.64 -7.40
C PHE A 162 15.99 15.44 -7.81
N PHE A 163 17.07 15.36 -7.03
CA PHE A 163 18.30 16.10 -7.34
C PHE A 163 19.01 15.56 -8.59
N LEU A 164 19.02 14.25 -8.82
CA LEU A 164 19.62 13.66 -10.01
C LEU A 164 18.91 14.10 -11.30
N VAL A 165 17.58 14.17 -11.25
CA VAL A 165 16.78 14.61 -12.41
C VAL A 165 16.93 16.10 -12.64
N ARG A 166 16.85 16.90 -11.56
CA ARG A 166 16.97 18.37 -11.63
C ARG A 166 18.32 18.83 -12.14
N LYS A 167 19.43 18.17 -11.76
CA LYS A 167 20.79 18.51 -12.24
C LYS A 167 20.91 18.38 -13.74
N ASN A 168 20.12 17.51 -14.35
CA ASN A 168 20.16 17.25 -15.78
C ASN A 168 19.33 18.25 -16.62
N THR A 169 18.56 19.11 -15.98
CA THR A 169 17.72 20.15 -16.59
C THR A 169 18.39 21.53 -16.58
N LYS A 170 19.71 21.59 -16.81
CA LYS A 170 20.47 22.87 -16.88
C LYS A 170 19.77 23.87 -17.79
N GLY A 171 19.29 24.98 -17.21
CA GLY A 171 18.69 26.10 -17.92
C GLY A 171 17.19 26.32 -17.74
N ARG A 172 16.46 25.46 -17.01
CA ARG A 172 15.05 25.73 -16.66
C ARG A 172 14.95 26.45 -15.33
N HIS A 173 14.31 27.62 -15.33
CA HIS A 173 14.01 28.38 -14.11
C HIS A 173 13.16 27.56 -13.13
N VAL A 174 13.28 27.87 -11.84
CA VAL A 174 12.55 27.22 -10.71
C VAL A 174 11.02 27.16 -10.90
N VAL A 175 10.46 28.04 -11.74
CA VAL A 175 9.04 28.11 -12.11
C VAL A 175 8.56 26.88 -12.90
N ALA A 176 9.46 26.02 -13.40
CA ALA A 176 9.11 24.87 -14.24
C ALA A 176 8.88 23.57 -13.45
N LEU A 177 8.75 23.60 -12.12
CA LEU A 177 8.33 22.44 -11.31
C LEU A 177 6.88 22.03 -11.63
N LEU A 178 6.04 22.99 -11.93
CA LEU A 178 4.65 22.73 -12.30
C LEU A 178 4.55 22.50 -13.82
N PRO A 179 3.84 21.46 -14.25
CA PRO A 179 3.57 21.25 -15.67
C PRO A 179 2.80 22.43 -16.23
N ASN A 180 3.14 22.82 -17.46
CA ASN A 180 2.43 23.91 -18.12
C ASN A 180 1.05 23.44 -18.58
N LEU A 181 0.03 23.68 -17.77
CA LEU A 181 -1.35 23.28 -18.04
C LEU A 181 -1.96 23.99 -19.28
N ARG A 182 -1.30 25.01 -19.84
CA ARG A 182 -1.69 25.65 -21.10
C ARG A 182 -1.18 24.88 -22.33
N ASP A 183 -0.21 24.00 -22.15
CA ASP A 183 0.28 23.13 -23.22
C ASP A 183 -0.63 21.89 -23.30
N ARG A 184 -1.38 21.79 -24.42
CA ARG A 184 -2.27 20.64 -24.69
C ARG A 184 -1.57 19.29 -24.56
N ARG A 185 -0.28 19.22 -24.90
CA ARG A 185 0.51 17.99 -24.85
C ARG A 185 0.79 17.57 -23.40
N GLU A 186 1.17 18.50 -22.54
CA GLU A 186 1.38 18.24 -21.11
C GLU A 186 0.06 17.90 -20.42
N LEU A 187 -1.03 18.58 -20.78
CA LEU A 187 -2.35 18.28 -20.26
C LEU A 187 -2.80 16.85 -20.60
N LEU A 188 -2.63 16.42 -21.86
CA LEU A 188 -2.95 15.05 -22.30
C LEU A 188 -2.12 13.99 -21.56
N ARG A 189 -0.84 14.25 -21.31
CA ARG A 189 0.02 13.34 -20.55
C ARG A 189 -0.40 13.20 -19.09
N LEU A 190 -0.70 14.31 -18.45
CA LEU A 190 -1.20 14.31 -17.06
C LEU A 190 -2.55 13.62 -16.96
N SER A 191 -3.45 13.87 -17.92
CA SER A 191 -4.73 13.16 -18.02
C SER A 191 -4.52 11.65 -18.19
N GLY A 192 -3.53 11.23 -18.99
CA GLY A 192 -3.17 9.82 -19.14
C GLY A 192 -2.75 9.18 -17.83
N VAL A 193 -1.91 9.85 -17.02
CA VAL A 193 -1.53 9.37 -15.68
C VAL A 193 -2.74 9.28 -14.76
N ALA A 194 -3.59 10.30 -14.74
CA ALA A 194 -4.80 10.32 -13.93
C ALA A 194 -5.76 9.17 -14.30
N ILE A 195 -6.02 8.98 -15.60
CA ILE A 195 -6.87 7.89 -16.10
C ILE A 195 -6.28 6.53 -15.74
N ALA A 196 -4.96 6.33 -15.91
CA ALA A 196 -4.28 5.08 -15.55
C ALA A 196 -4.39 4.80 -14.04
N SER A 197 -4.26 5.83 -13.19
CA SER A 197 -4.40 5.68 -11.74
C SER A 197 -5.81 5.29 -11.33
N VAL A 198 -6.81 5.95 -11.89
CA VAL A 198 -8.23 5.61 -11.67
C VAL A 198 -8.52 4.20 -12.18
N ALA A 199 -8.09 3.85 -13.39
CA ALA A 199 -8.29 2.52 -13.96
C ALA A 199 -7.62 1.43 -13.11
N ALA A 200 -6.37 1.63 -12.66
CA ALA A 200 -5.68 0.67 -11.80
C ALA A 200 -6.39 0.48 -10.46
N THR A 201 -6.92 1.57 -9.88
CA THR A 201 -7.69 1.50 -8.64
C THR A 201 -8.98 0.70 -8.80
N PHE A 202 -9.75 0.96 -9.86
CA PHE A 202 -10.98 0.20 -10.14
C PHE A 202 -10.70 -1.27 -10.51
N LEU A 203 -9.63 -1.55 -11.27
CA LEU A 203 -9.21 -2.91 -11.56
C LEU A 203 -8.81 -3.66 -10.27
N GLY A 204 -8.03 -3.04 -9.39
CA GLY A 204 -7.68 -3.64 -8.09
C GLY A 204 -8.92 -3.98 -7.27
N ARG A 205 -9.90 -3.07 -7.21
CA ARG A 205 -11.19 -3.32 -6.53
C ARG A 205 -12.04 -4.41 -7.23
N ARG A 206 -11.91 -4.60 -8.55
CA ARG A 206 -12.62 -5.64 -9.31
C ARG A 206 -12.03 -7.03 -9.09
N PHE A 207 -10.73 -7.11 -8.80
CA PHE A 207 -10.01 -8.34 -8.51
C PHE A 207 -9.47 -8.30 -7.08
N PRO A 208 -10.37 -8.31 -6.06
CA PRO A 208 -9.92 -8.36 -4.67
C PRO A 208 -9.05 -9.60 -4.48
N ASN A 209 -8.04 -9.49 -3.65
CA ASN A 209 -7.30 -10.66 -3.18
C ASN A 209 -8.33 -11.58 -2.51
N SER A 210 -8.77 -12.58 -3.26
CA SER A 210 -9.70 -13.59 -2.77
C SER A 210 -8.95 -14.55 -1.86
N ASN A 211 -8.68 -14.09 -0.65
CA ASN A 211 -8.64 -15.03 0.43
C ASN A 211 -10.10 -15.48 0.61
N PRO A 212 -10.41 -16.78 0.52
CA PRO A 212 -11.77 -17.26 0.67
C PRO A 212 -12.31 -16.71 1.98
N THR A 213 -13.45 -16.03 1.93
CA THR A 213 -14.22 -15.61 3.10
C THR A 213 -14.83 -16.89 3.67
N PRO A 214 -14.34 -17.43 4.76
CA PRO A 214 -15.00 -18.55 5.41
C PRO A 214 -16.31 -18.04 6.01
N GLU A 215 -17.37 -18.82 5.88
CA GLU A 215 -18.66 -18.51 6.48
C GLU A 215 -18.56 -18.43 8.01
N THR A 216 -19.29 -17.51 8.62
CA THR A 216 -19.41 -17.39 10.09
C THR A 216 -19.79 -18.75 10.68
N GLY A 217 -18.94 -19.31 11.53
CA GLY A 217 -19.10 -20.67 12.06
C GLY A 217 -18.25 -21.72 11.36
N SER A 218 -17.25 -21.30 10.53
CA SER A 218 -16.34 -22.23 9.87
C SER A 218 -15.57 -23.07 10.89
N THR A 219 -15.57 -24.37 10.66
CA THR A 219 -14.74 -25.31 11.44
C THR A 219 -13.27 -25.06 11.14
N ILE A 220 -12.51 -24.70 12.18
CA ILE A 220 -11.07 -24.50 12.07
C ILE A 220 -10.34 -25.86 12.10
N VAL A 221 -10.65 -26.65 13.14
CA VAL A 221 -10.01 -27.95 13.36
C VAL A 221 -10.88 -28.82 14.27
N LYS A 222 -10.73 -30.15 14.18
CA LYS A 222 -11.36 -31.06 15.16
C LYS A 222 -10.58 -31.02 16.47
N THR A 223 -11.32 -31.07 17.56
CA THR A 223 -10.76 -31.01 18.93
C THR A 223 -9.78 -32.16 19.21
N ILE A 224 -9.99 -33.32 18.60
CA ILE A 224 -9.12 -34.49 18.75
C ILE A 224 -7.77 -34.30 18.06
N ASP A 225 -7.75 -33.57 16.96
CA ASP A 225 -6.53 -33.30 16.14
C ASP A 225 -5.74 -32.11 16.68
N PHE A 226 -6.22 -31.42 17.72
CA PHE A 226 -5.60 -30.24 18.28
C PHE A 226 -5.49 -30.36 19.81
N PRO A 227 -4.44 -31.04 20.35
CA PRO A 227 -4.30 -31.30 21.77
C PRO A 227 -4.02 -30.01 22.56
N VAL A 228 -4.20 -30.08 23.87
CA VAL A 228 -3.87 -28.99 24.81
C VAL A 228 -2.37 -28.69 24.73
N GLY A 229 -2.03 -27.39 24.71
CA GLY A 229 -0.67 -26.89 24.50
C GLY A 229 -0.30 -26.66 23.05
N SER A 230 -1.17 -27.02 22.09
CA SER A 230 -0.90 -26.79 20.67
C SER A 230 -1.25 -25.36 20.25
N ASN A 231 -0.57 -24.94 19.20
CA ASN A 231 -0.90 -23.73 18.43
C ASN A 231 -0.89 -24.05 16.93
N MET A 232 -1.69 -23.36 16.14
CA MET A 232 -1.69 -23.51 14.70
C MET A 232 -2.14 -22.20 14.00
N PRO A 233 -1.51 -21.85 12.88
CA PRO A 233 -2.00 -20.78 12.03
C PRO A 233 -3.28 -21.23 11.29
N PHE A 234 -4.21 -20.28 11.09
CA PHE A 234 -5.41 -20.51 10.28
C PHE A 234 -5.83 -19.20 9.59
N GLN A 235 -6.75 -19.31 8.65
CA GLN A 235 -7.41 -18.18 8.05
C GLN A 235 -8.77 -17.99 8.74
N SER A 236 -8.98 -16.80 9.29
CA SER A 236 -10.25 -16.40 9.86
C SER A 236 -11.33 -16.25 8.80
N ALA A 237 -12.58 -16.28 9.22
CA ALA A 237 -13.76 -16.12 8.35
C ALA A 237 -13.73 -14.88 7.46
N ASN A 238 -13.08 -13.80 7.92
CA ASN A 238 -12.88 -12.59 7.13
C ASN A 238 -11.60 -12.57 6.29
N GLY A 239 -10.90 -13.71 6.17
CA GLY A 239 -9.63 -13.80 5.42
C GLY A 239 -8.39 -13.30 6.18
N THR A 240 -8.54 -12.90 7.45
CA THR A 240 -7.41 -12.47 8.27
C THR A 240 -6.51 -13.64 8.64
N SER A 241 -5.22 -13.55 8.43
CA SER A 241 -4.25 -14.52 8.96
C SER A 241 -4.29 -14.51 10.49
N ALA A 242 -4.50 -15.65 11.10
CA ALA A 242 -4.71 -15.83 12.53
C ALA A 242 -3.91 -16.99 13.10
N ILE A 243 -3.78 -17.04 14.40
CA ILE A 243 -3.20 -18.15 15.14
C ILE A 243 -4.13 -18.58 16.26
N LEU A 244 -4.42 -19.88 16.32
CA LEU A 244 -5.23 -20.53 17.33
C LEU A 244 -4.32 -21.13 18.40
N PHE A 245 -4.71 -21.01 19.66
CA PHE A 245 -4.09 -21.65 20.82
C PHE A 245 -5.10 -22.50 21.56
N ARG A 246 -4.64 -23.62 22.08
CA ARG A 246 -5.43 -24.47 23.00
C ARG A 246 -4.72 -24.61 24.33
N THR A 247 -5.38 -24.23 25.39
CA THR A 247 -4.91 -24.39 26.78
C THR A 247 -5.85 -25.25 27.57
N ASN A 248 -5.49 -25.56 28.83
CA ASN A 248 -6.38 -26.25 29.78
C ASN A 248 -7.65 -25.45 30.08
N SER A 249 -7.58 -24.12 29.95
CA SER A 249 -8.74 -23.23 30.19
C SER A 249 -9.64 -23.04 28.95
N GLY A 250 -9.25 -23.54 27.77
CA GLY A 250 -10.04 -23.43 26.57
C GLY A 250 -9.22 -23.10 25.32
N VAL A 251 -9.87 -22.44 24.34
CA VAL A 251 -9.27 -22.00 23.07
C VAL A 251 -9.37 -20.51 22.96
N PHE A 252 -8.35 -19.91 22.38
CA PHE A 252 -8.33 -18.49 22.04
C PHE A 252 -7.51 -18.26 20.76
N ALA A 253 -7.78 -17.19 20.06
CA ALA A 253 -7.11 -16.88 18.82
C ALA A 253 -6.86 -15.37 18.65
N TYR A 254 -5.79 -15.05 17.94
CA TYR A 254 -5.40 -13.67 17.61
C TYR A 254 -5.09 -13.53 16.14
N SER A 255 -5.35 -12.34 15.62
CA SER A 255 -4.82 -11.95 14.31
C SER A 255 -3.30 -12.03 14.32
N ARG A 256 -2.71 -12.53 13.23
CA ARG A 256 -1.26 -12.51 13.01
C ARG A 256 -0.81 -11.22 12.31
N ILE A 257 -1.65 -10.22 12.25
CA ILE A 257 -1.32 -8.93 11.66
C ILE A 257 -0.83 -8.02 12.77
N CYS A 258 0.45 -7.64 12.69
CA CYS A 258 1.07 -6.75 13.67
C CYS A 258 0.38 -5.39 13.70
N THR A 259 0.00 -4.94 14.88
CA THR A 259 -0.68 -3.66 15.11
C THR A 259 0.21 -2.44 14.92
N HIS A 260 1.52 -2.64 14.63
CA HIS A 260 2.42 -1.55 14.26
C HIS A 260 2.30 -1.19 12.77
N GLN A 261 2.57 -2.14 11.87
CA GLN A 261 2.61 -1.90 10.41
C GLN A 261 2.10 -3.08 9.58
N GLY A 262 1.26 -3.92 10.13
CA GLY A 262 0.62 -4.99 9.38
C GLY A 262 1.51 -6.18 9.00
N CYS A 263 2.76 -6.25 9.47
CA CYS A 263 3.61 -7.42 9.21
C CYS A 263 3.05 -8.68 9.86
N ALA A 264 3.31 -9.83 9.25
CA ALA A 264 2.91 -11.12 9.83
C ALA A 264 3.69 -11.42 11.12
N VAL A 265 2.97 -11.71 12.19
CA VAL A 265 3.52 -12.09 13.49
C VAL A 265 3.71 -13.60 13.53
N GLY A 266 4.86 -14.05 14.04
CA GLY A 266 5.17 -15.47 14.30
C GLY A 266 5.08 -15.80 15.78
N TYR A 267 4.80 -17.06 16.10
CA TYR A 267 4.88 -17.55 17.48
C TYR A 267 6.24 -18.17 17.77
N ASP A 268 6.90 -17.71 18.82
CA ASP A 268 8.14 -18.22 19.34
C ASP A 268 7.85 -19.13 20.55
N GLU A 269 7.97 -20.43 20.36
CA GLU A 269 7.67 -21.44 21.40
C GLU A 269 8.60 -21.34 22.60
N ASN A 270 9.86 -20.95 22.41
CA ASN A 270 10.84 -20.82 23.49
C ASN A 270 10.51 -19.66 24.43
N ARG A 271 9.97 -18.59 23.87
CA ARG A 271 9.58 -17.38 24.62
C ARG A 271 8.10 -17.35 24.99
N THR A 272 7.31 -18.25 24.40
CA THR A 272 5.84 -18.25 24.50
C THR A 272 5.20 -16.93 24.10
N LEU A 273 5.80 -16.23 23.13
CA LEU A 273 5.40 -14.91 22.67
C LEU A 273 5.09 -14.88 21.17
N LEU A 274 4.21 -14.01 20.78
CA LEU A 274 4.02 -13.64 19.39
C LEU A 274 4.97 -12.50 19.03
N ILE A 275 5.85 -12.72 18.05
CA ILE A 275 6.92 -11.77 17.68
C ILE A 275 6.76 -11.31 16.24
N CYS A 276 6.78 -10.01 16.04
CA CYS A 276 6.80 -9.40 14.73
C CYS A 276 8.26 -9.29 14.22
N PRO A 277 8.62 -9.93 13.10
CA PRO A 277 9.99 -9.93 12.61
C PRO A 277 10.42 -8.59 12.02
N CYS A 278 9.47 -7.72 11.64
CA CYS A 278 9.80 -6.46 10.98
C CYS A 278 10.44 -5.44 11.94
N HIS A 279 9.88 -5.27 13.14
CA HIS A 279 10.33 -4.23 14.08
C HIS A 279 10.39 -4.72 15.54
N GLY A 280 10.36 -6.03 15.74
CA GLY A 280 10.54 -6.64 17.06
C GLY A 280 9.40 -6.42 18.05
N ALA A 281 8.20 -6.04 17.58
CA ALA A 281 7.03 -5.97 18.46
C ALA A 281 6.75 -7.37 19.04
N GLN A 282 6.52 -7.44 20.36
CA GLN A 282 6.26 -8.68 21.10
C GLN A 282 4.89 -8.59 21.78
N PHE A 283 4.13 -9.66 21.67
CA PHE A 283 2.78 -9.74 22.21
C PHE A 283 2.63 -11.01 23.05
N ASP A 284 1.99 -10.90 24.20
CA ASP A 284 1.73 -12.02 25.08
C ASP A 284 0.37 -12.66 24.79
N PRO A 285 0.34 -13.88 24.20
CA PRO A 285 -0.92 -14.55 23.91
C PRO A 285 -1.68 -14.98 25.16
N ASN A 286 -1.00 -15.11 26.30
CA ASN A 286 -1.64 -15.49 27.58
C ASN A 286 -2.22 -14.28 28.33
N ASN A 287 -1.85 -13.06 27.92
CA ASN A 287 -2.35 -11.82 28.44
C ASN A 287 -3.08 -11.02 27.36
N ASP A 288 -4.16 -11.58 26.85
CA ASP A 288 -5.08 -10.95 25.90
C ASP A 288 -4.42 -10.39 24.63
N GLY A 289 -3.27 -10.96 24.22
CA GLY A 289 -2.50 -10.49 23.07
C GLY A 289 -1.83 -9.13 23.31
N ALA A 290 -1.66 -8.74 24.59
CA ALA A 290 -1.10 -7.45 24.96
C ALA A 290 0.29 -7.24 24.36
N ALA A 291 0.55 -6.02 23.85
CA ALA A 291 1.87 -5.62 23.40
C ALA A 291 2.76 -5.37 24.64
N ILE A 292 3.80 -6.20 24.81
CA ILE A 292 4.71 -6.14 25.96
C ILE A 292 6.05 -5.46 25.63
N SER A 293 6.41 -5.41 24.36
CA SER A 293 7.66 -4.78 23.89
C SER A 293 7.55 -4.37 22.43
N GLY A 294 8.35 -3.39 22.03
CA GLY A 294 8.45 -2.92 20.65
C GLY A 294 7.70 -1.61 20.40
N PRO A 295 7.49 -1.27 19.13
CA PRO A 295 7.03 0.06 18.72
C PRO A 295 5.53 0.29 18.84
N THR A 296 4.72 -0.74 19.15
CA THR A 296 3.28 -0.62 19.37
C THR A 296 2.91 -0.89 20.82
N LYS A 297 1.84 -0.26 21.28
CA LYS A 297 1.18 -0.53 22.58
C LYS A 297 -0.19 -1.16 22.42
N ILE A 298 -0.63 -1.38 21.18
CA ILE A 298 -1.94 -1.92 20.85
C ILE A 298 -1.85 -3.44 20.83
N ALA A 299 -2.70 -4.12 21.58
CA ALA A 299 -2.81 -5.57 21.60
C ALA A 299 -3.18 -6.13 20.21
N LEU A 300 -2.81 -7.38 19.95
CA LEU A 300 -3.28 -8.07 18.74
C LEU A 300 -4.81 -8.26 18.82
N PRO A 301 -5.53 -8.02 17.72
CA PRO A 301 -6.97 -8.23 17.67
C PRO A 301 -7.33 -9.69 17.97
N LYS A 302 -8.25 -9.90 18.90
CA LYS A 302 -8.81 -11.21 19.20
C LYS A 302 -9.74 -11.66 18.08
N ILE A 303 -9.66 -12.96 17.76
CA ILE A 303 -10.63 -13.66 16.92
C ILE A 303 -11.48 -14.53 17.82
N LYS A 304 -12.79 -14.38 17.70
CA LYS A 304 -13.72 -15.14 18.55
C LYS A 304 -13.76 -16.59 18.09
N VAL A 305 -13.38 -17.49 18.97
CA VAL A 305 -13.37 -18.94 18.73
C VAL A 305 -14.00 -19.67 19.88
N ALA A 306 -14.65 -20.80 19.61
CA ALA A 306 -15.24 -21.64 20.63
C ALA A 306 -15.17 -23.12 20.27
N ILE A 307 -15.22 -23.98 21.28
CA ILE A 307 -15.41 -25.42 21.09
C ILE A 307 -16.92 -25.68 20.97
N ARG A 308 -17.35 -26.24 19.84
CA ARG A 308 -18.72 -26.70 19.60
C ARG A 308 -18.71 -28.18 19.25
N GLY A 309 -19.11 -29.01 20.20
CA GLY A 309 -19.05 -30.47 20.08
C GLY A 309 -17.60 -30.95 19.91
N VAL A 310 -17.30 -31.59 18.78
CA VAL A 310 -15.95 -32.10 18.44
C VAL A 310 -15.14 -31.17 17.59
N HIS A 311 -15.58 -29.94 17.39
CA HIS A 311 -14.92 -28.96 16.52
C HIS A 311 -14.59 -27.67 17.27
N ILE A 312 -13.46 -27.05 16.88
CA ILE A 312 -13.14 -25.66 17.20
C ILE A 312 -13.60 -24.83 16.02
N VAL A 313 -14.46 -23.86 16.28
CA VAL A 313 -15.11 -23.01 15.28
C VAL A 313 -14.86 -21.55 15.57
N GLU A 314 -14.86 -20.72 14.53
CA GLU A 314 -14.92 -19.25 14.64
C GLU A 314 -16.39 -18.84 14.85
N ILE A 315 -16.64 -17.82 15.71
CA ILE A 315 -17.99 -17.37 16.11
C ILE A 315 -18.16 -15.87 15.90
#